data_9e8d20b27092a3ca52717221b43772cf
#
_entry.id   9e8d20b27092a3ca52717221b43772cf
#
_cell.length_a   1.000
_cell.length_b   1.000
_cell.length_c   1.000
_cell.angle_alpha   90.00
_cell.angle_beta   90.00
_cell.angle_gamma   90.00
#
_symmetry.space_group_name_H-M   'P 1'
#
loop_
_entity.id
_entity.type
_entity.pdbx_description
1 polymer ?
#
loop_
_entity_poly.entity_id
_entity_poly.type
_entity_poly.pdbx_seq_one_letter_code
_entity_poly.pdbx_strand_id
1 'polypeptide(L)'
;MAKFILTDGYVEINTTDLSDHAHTLDTPQEKDRVDVSGFNSAGTQEFLPGRKTESVTVGFRQDFAASKIHAICEPLFRNNTTFGFSIRPTSGAVSATNPRLWGTASMFQYNGLNGEISSPSEVSITLLPATSTGFVWATS
;
A
#
# COMPACT_ATOMS: atom_id res chain seq x y z
N MET A 1 -3.26 -5.18 -26.36
CA MET A 1 -3.00 -5.10 -24.91
C MET A 1 -3.57 -3.80 -24.36
N ALA A 2 -4.42 -3.91 -23.36
CA ALA A 2 -4.99 -2.72 -22.74
C ALA A 2 -4.01 -2.10 -21.77
N LYS A 3 -3.78 -0.80 -21.89
CA LYS A 3 -3.07 -0.02 -20.89
C LYS A 3 -4.05 0.46 -19.84
N PHE A 4 -3.57 0.62 -18.62
CA PHE A 4 -4.42 0.94 -17.48
C PHE A 4 -4.17 2.37 -17.01
N ILE A 5 -5.25 3.10 -16.75
CA ILE A 5 -5.21 4.43 -16.12
C ILE A 5 -5.96 4.32 -14.80
N LEU A 6 -5.31 4.69 -13.72
CA LEU A 6 -5.90 4.61 -12.38
C LEU A 6 -6.88 5.78 -12.19
N THR A 7 -8.17 5.50 -12.34
CA THR A 7 -9.23 6.50 -12.16
C THR A 7 -10.29 6.08 -11.14
N ASP A 8 -10.43 4.78 -10.88
CA ASP A 8 -11.49 4.24 -10.03
C ASP A 8 -10.89 3.25 -9.02
N GLY A 9 -9.73 3.58 -8.46
CA GLY A 9 -9.06 2.72 -7.51
C GLY A 9 -9.86 2.48 -6.24
N TYR A 10 -9.74 1.28 -5.68
CA TYR A 10 -10.39 0.91 -4.42
C TYR A 10 -9.37 0.82 -3.30
N VAL A 11 -9.63 1.51 -2.20
CA VAL A 11 -8.76 1.50 -1.01
C VAL A 11 -9.61 1.23 0.23
N GLU A 12 -9.28 0.16 0.92
CA GLU A 12 -9.94 -0.22 2.17
C GLU A 12 -8.88 -0.31 3.27
N ILE A 13 -9.10 0.41 4.36
CA ILE A 13 -8.21 0.41 5.52
C ILE A 13 -9.02 -0.04 6.73
N ASN A 14 -8.58 -1.10 7.39
CA ASN A 14 -9.22 -1.65 8.58
C ASN A 14 -10.73 -1.87 8.37
N THR A 15 -11.09 -2.52 7.25
CA THR A 15 -12.45 -2.85 6.82
C THR A 15 -13.34 -1.64 6.44
N THR A 16 -12.77 -0.44 6.36
CA THR A 16 -13.50 0.77 5.96
C THR A 16 -13.05 1.21 4.57
N ASP A 17 -14.00 1.39 3.66
CA ASP A 17 -13.72 1.89 2.30
C ASP A 17 -13.48 3.39 2.36
N LEU A 18 -12.28 3.80 2.01
CA LEU A 18 -11.84 5.20 1.98
C LEU A 18 -11.53 5.66 0.55
N SER A 19 -12.03 4.96 -0.44
CA SER A 19 -11.67 5.19 -1.85
C SER A 19 -12.03 6.59 -2.35
N ASP A 20 -13.13 7.15 -1.87
CA ASP A 20 -13.60 8.45 -2.32
C ASP A 20 -12.71 9.62 -1.87
N HIS A 21 -11.81 9.38 -0.93
CA HIS A 21 -10.85 10.39 -0.46
C HIS A 21 -9.42 10.13 -0.96
N ALA A 22 -9.16 8.94 -1.49
CA ALA A 22 -7.82 8.58 -1.98
C ALA A 22 -7.52 9.23 -3.32
N HIS A 23 -6.30 9.75 -3.49
CA HIS A 23 -5.89 10.34 -4.76
C HIS A 23 -4.52 9.88 -5.23
N THR A 24 -3.72 9.25 -4.39
CA THR A 24 -2.44 8.65 -4.78
C THR A 24 -2.25 7.30 -4.14
N LEU A 25 -1.63 6.39 -4.88
CA LEU A 25 -1.28 5.06 -4.41
C LEU A 25 0.14 4.73 -4.87
N ASP A 26 0.92 4.13 -3.97
CA ASP A 26 2.25 3.64 -4.30
C ASP A 26 2.48 2.34 -3.53
N THR A 27 2.75 1.25 -4.26
CA THR A 27 2.85 -0.09 -3.67
C THR A 27 4.13 -0.80 -4.10
N PRO A 28 5.32 -0.27 -3.76
CA PRO A 28 6.56 -0.89 -4.18
C PRO A 28 6.78 -2.23 -3.49
N GLN A 29 7.30 -3.20 -4.25
CA GLN A 29 7.74 -4.49 -3.75
C GLN A 29 9.10 -4.79 -4.35
N GLU A 30 10.07 -5.09 -3.49
CA GLU A 30 11.44 -5.38 -3.91
C GLU A 30 11.96 -6.59 -3.18
N LYS A 31 12.96 -7.24 -3.77
CA LYS A 31 13.70 -8.32 -3.13
C LYS A 31 15.18 -7.97 -3.11
N ASP A 32 15.85 -8.33 -2.03
CA ASP A 32 17.29 -8.19 -1.95
C ASP A 32 17.96 -9.09 -2.99
N ARG A 33 19.06 -8.62 -3.55
CA ARG A 33 19.90 -9.42 -4.43
C ARG A 33 20.97 -10.09 -3.59
N VAL A 34 21.04 -11.42 -3.67
CA VAL A 34 22.06 -12.20 -2.98
C VAL A 34 22.99 -12.77 -4.04
N ASP A 35 24.25 -12.35 -4.02
CA ASP A 35 25.26 -12.83 -4.94
C ASP A 35 25.66 -14.25 -4.56
N VAL A 36 25.43 -15.20 -5.47
CA VAL A 36 25.77 -16.59 -5.30
C VAL A 36 26.77 -17.05 -6.36
N SER A 37 27.46 -16.11 -7.00
CA SER A 37 28.44 -16.40 -8.05
C SER A 37 29.58 -17.26 -7.50
N GLY A 38 30.01 -18.22 -8.27
CA GLY A 38 31.18 -19.05 -7.99
C GLY A 38 32.24 -18.88 -9.07
N PHE A 39 33.36 -19.55 -8.93
CA PHE A 39 34.44 -19.51 -9.91
C PHE A 39 34.03 -19.99 -11.29
N ASN A 40 32.96 -20.77 -11.39
CA ASN A 40 32.47 -21.34 -12.66
C ASN A 40 31.40 -20.47 -13.31
N SER A 41 31.19 -19.21 -12.86
CA SER A 41 30.16 -18.33 -13.37
C SER A 41 30.46 -17.77 -14.77
N ALA A 42 31.57 -18.17 -15.38
CA ALA A 42 31.98 -17.73 -16.73
C ALA A 42 32.00 -16.19 -16.89
N GLY A 43 32.33 -15.46 -15.82
CA GLY A 43 32.42 -14.00 -15.85
C GLY A 43 31.10 -13.30 -15.62
N THR A 44 30.00 -14.03 -15.48
CA THR A 44 28.67 -13.45 -15.19
C THR A 44 28.33 -13.60 -13.72
N GLN A 45 27.84 -12.53 -13.10
CA GLN A 45 27.36 -12.60 -11.74
C GLN A 45 25.99 -13.29 -11.70
N GLU A 46 25.83 -14.16 -10.72
CA GLU A 46 24.56 -14.86 -10.48
C GLU A 46 23.94 -14.35 -9.18
N PHE A 47 22.64 -14.10 -9.20
CA PHE A 47 21.91 -13.59 -8.05
C PHE A 47 20.71 -14.45 -7.73
N LEU A 48 20.43 -14.64 -6.44
CA LEU A 48 19.18 -15.19 -5.97
C LEU A 48 18.38 -14.08 -5.25
N PRO A 49 17.04 -14.12 -5.38
CA PRO A 49 16.23 -13.19 -4.63
C PRO A 49 16.29 -13.52 -3.13
N GLY A 50 16.54 -12.49 -2.34
CA GLY A 50 16.61 -12.62 -0.89
C GLY A 50 15.33 -12.14 -0.22
N ARG A 51 15.48 -11.37 0.86
CA ARG A 51 14.35 -10.87 1.64
C ARG A 51 13.51 -9.88 0.82
N LYS A 52 12.19 -10.01 0.95
CA LYS A 52 11.26 -9.10 0.30
C LYS A 52 11.05 -7.86 1.18
N THR A 53 11.12 -6.69 0.57
CA THR A 53 10.80 -5.40 1.20
C THR A 53 9.62 -4.81 0.47
N GLU A 54 8.58 -4.43 1.21
CA GLU A 54 7.36 -3.90 0.61
C GLU A 54 6.76 -2.82 1.51
N SER A 55 6.08 -1.88 0.88
CA SER A 55 5.37 -0.83 1.59
C SER A 55 4.16 -0.39 0.76
N VAL A 56 3.22 0.25 1.42
CA VAL A 56 2.07 0.88 0.77
C VAL A 56 2.00 2.30 1.27
N THR A 57 2.03 3.25 0.35
CA THR A 57 1.83 4.67 0.64
C THR A 57 0.56 5.12 -0.05
N VAL A 58 -0.35 5.71 0.72
CA VAL A 58 -1.63 6.20 0.21
C VAL A 58 -1.75 7.67 0.57
N GLY A 59 -2.14 8.47 -0.42
CA GLY A 59 -2.47 9.88 -0.21
C GLY A 59 -3.98 10.07 -0.25
N PHE A 60 -4.51 10.74 0.76
CA PHE A 60 -5.93 11.06 0.87
C PHE A 60 -6.14 12.56 0.91
N ARG A 61 -7.36 12.99 0.58
CA ARG A 61 -7.86 14.30 0.98
C ARG A 61 -8.36 14.19 2.42
N GLN A 62 -7.90 15.08 3.30
CA GLN A 62 -8.23 14.99 4.72
C GLN A 62 -9.72 15.23 4.98
N ASP A 63 -10.28 14.43 5.88
CA ASP A 63 -11.66 14.57 6.34
C ASP A 63 -11.69 14.20 7.83
N PHE A 64 -12.10 15.14 8.66
CA PHE A 64 -12.17 14.97 10.12
C PHE A 64 -13.53 14.49 10.61
N ALA A 65 -14.47 14.22 9.71
CA ALA A 65 -15.78 13.70 10.07
C ALA A 65 -15.68 12.29 10.66
N ALA A 66 -16.73 11.88 11.36
CA ALA A 66 -16.79 10.53 11.94
C ALA A 66 -16.68 9.47 10.85
N SER A 67 -15.91 8.41 11.13
CA SER A 67 -15.65 7.28 10.23
C SER A 67 -14.96 7.67 8.92
N LYS A 68 -14.30 8.82 8.87
CA LYS A 68 -13.53 9.26 7.71
C LYS A 68 -12.02 9.15 8.00
N ILE A 69 -11.20 9.82 7.20
CA ILE A 69 -9.76 9.58 7.17
C ILE A 69 -9.11 9.71 8.55
N HIS A 70 -9.31 10.85 9.21
CA HIS A 70 -8.66 11.09 10.51
C HIS A 70 -9.18 10.12 11.58
N ALA A 71 -10.49 9.89 11.62
CA ALA A 71 -11.11 9.02 12.62
C ALA A 71 -10.68 7.56 12.50
N ILE A 72 -10.30 7.12 11.30
CA ILE A 72 -9.84 5.75 11.05
C ILE A 72 -8.32 5.65 11.22
N CYS A 73 -7.56 6.55 10.61
CA CYS A 73 -6.10 6.42 10.50
C CYS A 73 -5.36 6.82 11.77
N GLU A 74 -5.77 7.90 12.43
CA GLU A 74 -5.04 8.42 13.58
C GLU A 74 -4.98 7.42 14.76
N PRO A 75 -6.08 6.76 15.15
CA PRO A 75 -6.01 5.76 16.23
C PRO A 75 -5.14 4.55 15.86
N LEU A 76 -5.13 4.12 14.59
CA LEU A 76 -4.28 3.03 14.15
C LEU A 76 -2.81 3.37 14.30
N PHE A 77 -2.44 4.60 13.99
CA PHE A 77 -1.07 5.07 14.16
C PHE A 77 -0.70 5.24 15.63
N ARG A 78 -1.56 5.92 16.40
CA ARG A 78 -1.27 6.24 17.81
C ARG A 78 -1.16 5.00 18.68
N ASN A 79 -2.01 4.00 18.45
CA ASN A 79 -2.11 2.81 19.30
C ASN A 79 -1.25 1.65 18.82
N ASN A 80 -0.47 1.82 17.75
CA ASN A 80 0.35 0.77 17.14
C ASN A 80 -0.47 -0.48 16.79
N THR A 81 -1.73 -0.28 16.37
CA THR A 81 -2.66 -1.37 16.07
C THR A 81 -2.34 -1.95 14.71
N THR A 82 -2.25 -3.28 14.63
CA THR A 82 -2.20 -3.96 13.33
C THR A 82 -3.59 -4.05 12.73
N PHE A 83 -3.69 -3.97 11.40
CA PHE A 83 -4.97 -3.97 10.71
C PHE A 83 -4.81 -4.56 9.30
N GLY A 84 -5.93 -5.02 8.75
CA GLY A 84 -5.97 -5.46 7.36
C GLY A 84 -6.23 -4.30 6.41
N PHE A 85 -5.73 -4.42 5.19
CA PHE A 85 -6.03 -3.49 4.12
C PHE A 85 -6.25 -4.24 2.81
N SER A 86 -6.91 -3.58 1.86
CA SER A 86 -7.14 -4.13 0.53
C SER A 86 -7.14 -2.99 -0.48
N ILE A 87 -6.36 -3.16 -1.55
CA ILE A 87 -6.23 -2.16 -2.61
C ILE A 87 -6.45 -2.86 -3.94
N ARG A 88 -7.31 -2.30 -4.78
CA ARG A 88 -7.61 -2.82 -6.12
C ARG A 88 -7.48 -1.73 -7.17
N PRO A 89 -7.16 -2.10 -8.41
CA PRO A 89 -7.12 -1.13 -9.52
C PRO A 89 -8.45 -0.46 -9.79
N THR A 90 -9.57 -1.17 -9.61
CA THR A 90 -10.92 -0.61 -9.80
C THR A 90 -11.83 -1.04 -8.66
N SER A 91 -12.98 -0.37 -8.54
CA SER A 91 -14.00 -0.68 -7.54
C SER A 91 -14.77 -1.96 -7.82
N GLY A 92 -14.55 -2.58 -8.98
CA GLY A 92 -15.24 -3.83 -9.34
C GLY A 92 -14.80 -5.02 -8.50
N ALA A 93 -15.42 -6.17 -8.75
CA ALA A 93 -15.09 -7.39 -8.03
C ALA A 93 -13.67 -7.85 -8.30
N VAL A 94 -13.06 -8.48 -7.31
CA VAL A 94 -11.72 -9.05 -7.46
C VAL A 94 -11.73 -10.15 -8.52
N SER A 95 -10.77 -10.09 -9.45
CA SER A 95 -10.64 -11.07 -10.53
C SER A 95 -9.21 -11.08 -11.05
N ALA A 96 -8.93 -11.92 -12.04
CA ALA A 96 -7.60 -11.97 -12.67
C ALA A 96 -7.21 -10.64 -13.34
N THR A 97 -8.19 -9.85 -13.79
CA THR A 97 -7.95 -8.54 -14.40
C THR A 97 -8.14 -7.38 -13.43
N ASN A 98 -8.60 -7.65 -12.22
CA ASN A 98 -8.75 -6.68 -11.14
C ASN A 98 -8.24 -7.30 -9.82
N PRO A 99 -6.95 -7.61 -9.73
CA PRO A 99 -6.39 -8.25 -8.54
C PRO A 99 -6.37 -7.28 -7.37
N ARG A 100 -6.39 -7.83 -6.16
CA ARG A 100 -6.23 -7.02 -4.95
C ARG A 100 -4.87 -7.26 -4.31
N LEU A 101 -4.26 -6.20 -3.81
CA LEU A 101 -3.14 -6.28 -2.90
C LEU A 101 -3.69 -6.19 -1.47
N TRP A 102 -3.40 -7.18 -0.64
CA TRP A 102 -3.94 -7.23 0.70
C TRP A 102 -2.93 -7.80 1.69
N GLY A 103 -3.17 -7.59 2.94
CA GLY A 103 -2.31 -8.11 3.99
C GLY A 103 -2.63 -7.45 5.32
N THR A 104 -1.84 -7.83 6.34
CA THR A 104 -1.90 -7.22 7.66
C THR A 104 -0.73 -6.25 7.80
N ALA A 105 -1.03 -5.02 8.19
CA ALA A 105 -0.06 -3.95 8.24
C ALA A 105 -0.09 -3.20 9.55
N SER A 106 0.99 -2.48 9.82
CA SER A 106 1.05 -1.44 10.83
C SER A 106 1.31 -0.11 10.13
N MET A 107 0.79 0.97 10.67
CA MET A 107 0.99 2.30 10.11
C MET A 107 2.25 2.92 10.74
N PHE A 108 3.21 3.27 9.89
CA PHE A 108 4.50 3.81 10.34
C PHE A 108 4.63 5.31 10.11
N GLN A 109 3.73 5.90 9.33
CA GLN A 109 3.68 7.34 9.11
C GLN A 109 2.24 7.78 8.93
N TYR A 110 1.87 8.84 9.62
CA TYR A 110 0.59 9.51 9.44
C TYR A 110 0.84 11.02 9.42
N ASN A 111 0.77 11.61 8.22
CA ASN A 111 0.89 13.04 8.02
C ASN A 111 -0.51 13.61 7.86
N GLY A 112 -1.10 14.07 8.99
CA GLY A 112 -2.52 14.40 9.06
C GLY A 112 -2.89 15.76 8.51
N LEU A 113 -1.93 16.68 8.40
CA LEU A 113 -2.17 18.03 7.87
C LEU A 113 -1.02 18.41 6.95
N ASN A 114 -1.35 18.66 5.69
CA ASN A 114 -0.38 19.07 4.69
C ASN A 114 -1.12 19.85 3.61
N GLY A 115 -0.84 21.13 3.51
CA GLY A 115 -1.51 21.95 2.51
C GLY A 115 -1.20 23.42 2.67
N GLU A 116 -1.75 24.21 1.77
CA GLU A 116 -1.62 25.67 1.73
C GLU A 116 -3.00 26.31 1.78
N ILE A 117 -3.06 27.61 2.00
CA ILE A 117 -4.31 28.37 1.95
C ILE A 117 -4.97 28.15 0.58
N SER A 118 -6.27 27.89 0.58
CA SER A 118 -7.10 27.66 -0.60
C SER A 118 -6.82 26.35 -1.34
N SER A 119 -6.05 25.44 -0.74
CA SER A 119 -5.82 24.10 -1.27
C SER A 119 -6.43 23.07 -0.33
N PRO A 120 -6.89 21.90 -0.85
CA PRO A 120 -7.33 20.84 0.02
C PRO A 120 -6.21 20.35 0.91
N SER A 121 -6.51 20.07 2.17
CA SER A 121 -5.54 19.43 3.06
C SER A 121 -5.33 17.97 2.64
N GLU A 122 -4.08 17.56 2.59
CA GLU A 122 -3.71 16.21 2.17
C GLU A 122 -3.22 15.39 3.35
N VAL A 123 -3.38 14.07 3.24
CA VAL A 123 -2.91 13.10 4.23
C VAL A 123 -2.06 12.09 3.50
N SER A 124 -0.92 11.75 4.07
CA SER A 124 -0.10 10.64 3.58
C SER A 124 0.08 9.63 4.69
N ILE A 125 -0.19 8.36 4.39
CA ILE A 125 0.05 7.25 5.31
C ILE A 125 1.01 6.27 4.67
N THR A 126 1.85 5.64 5.50
CA THR A 126 2.77 4.59 5.07
C THR A 126 2.51 3.34 5.89
N LEU A 127 2.27 2.24 5.21
CA LEU A 127 1.98 0.93 5.79
C LEU A 127 3.13 -0.02 5.50
N LEU A 128 3.56 -0.74 6.52
CA LEU A 128 4.57 -1.79 6.38
C LEU A 128 3.99 -3.11 6.88
N PRO A 129 4.50 -4.27 6.37
CA PRO A 129 3.98 -5.56 6.79
C PRO A 129 4.14 -5.79 8.30
N ALA A 130 3.08 -6.29 8.93
CA ALA A 130 3.07 -6.66 10.34
C ALA A 130 3.23 -8.15 10.56
N THR A 131 3.22 -8.96 9.50
CA THR A 131 3.37 -10.42 9.56
C THR A 131 4.43 -10.88 8.58
N SER A 132 4.96 -12.08 8.80
CA SER A 132 5.97 -12.69 7.92
C SER A 132 5.42 -13.05 6.53
N THR A 133 4.11 -13.17 6.37
CA THR A 133 3.47 -13.41 5.08
C THR A 133 3.61 -12.20 4.16
N GLY A 134 3.63 -10.99 4.74
CA GLY A 134 3.73 -9.76 3.97
C GLY A 134 2.44 -9.43 3.23
N PHE A 135 2.59 -8.71 2.13
CA PHE A 135 1.47 -8.29 1.27
C PHE A 135 1.38 -9.24 0.08
N VAL A 136 0.15 -9.60 -0.29
CA VAL A 136 -0.12 -10.62 -1.30
C VAL A 136 -1.07 -10.06 -2.35
N TRP A 137 -0.76 -10.33 -3.63
CA TRP A 137 -1.69 -10.10 -4.72
C TRP A 137 -2.61 -11.30 -4.87
N ALA A 138 -3.89 -11.07 -4.90
CA ALA A 138 -4.90 -12.13 -5.00
C ALA A 138 -5.88 -11.83 -6.13
N THR A 139 -6.37 -12.89 -6.78
CA THR A 139 -7.34 -12.79 -7.88
C THR A 139 -8.73 -13.31 -7.48
N SER A 140 -8.90 -13.56 -6.20
CA SER A 140 -10.19 -14.00 -5.65
C SER A 140 -10.38 -13.52 -4.21
#